data_0999c175494b8d7c6a9984d6a041996b
#
_entry.id   0999c175494b8d7c6a9984d6a041996b
#
_cell.length_a   1.000
_cell.length_b   1.000
_cell.length_c   1.000
_cell.angle_alpha   90.00
_cell.angle_beta   90.00
_cell.angle_gamma   90.00
#
_symmetry.space_group_name_H-M   'P 1'
#
loop_
_entity.id
_entity.type
_entity.pdbx_description
1 polymer ?
#
loop_
_entity_poly.entity_id
_entity_poly.type
_entity_poly.pdbx_seq_one_letter_code
_entity_poly.pdbx_strand_id
1 'polypeptide(L)'
;LASINLRHFFDLKSLIFDVKGFEHTCRLWTTVLEISVLMAQFPSKEVAQLSYDYRTLGLGYANLGSMLMVAGIPYDSEKARAIGGAITAIMTGTAYSTSAEMARELGTFSRYKDNKDNMLRVMRNHRYAAYNATDAYEGLEIAPPGIDQKVCPDYLLSAACNAWDKAVEMGEKFGYRNAQTTVIAPTGTIGLVMDCDTTGIEPDFALVKFKKLSGGGYFKIINQAVPAALRNLKYNEEEIETIVNYAKGSASIKGAPHINPDSLRAKGFTEADLEKLDKAIVSAFEIGFAFNVWTLGEDCLQRLGFKAEQYNAPDFNVLRSLGFSKQQIAEANEFICGTMTIEGAPYLKEEHYPIFDCANKNGAKGVRYIHAHGHIKMMSAAQPFLSGAISKTINLPNEAKVEEIKESYELSWSLGLKANALYRDGCKLSQPLSTKSDTKEDKLDSVEEVLGEAANLKLSDLTPEQVLEAANAILQRSEDTSFMRQLSRVVQKKVMPAKRRGFTQKASIDGQTVFVRTGEYEDGTLGEIFVDMHKEGASFRSLMNCFAIAVSVGLQYGVPLEEFVDKF
;
A
#
# COMPACT_ATOMS: atom_id res chain seq x y z
N LEU A 1 -3.82 12.39 -15.68
CA LEU A 1 -4.45 12.09 -14.38
C LEU A 1 -4.16 13.19 -13.36
N ALA A 2 -5.16 13.53 -12.54
CA ALA A 2 -5.03 14.43 -11.40
C ALA A 2 -5.87 13.91 -10.22
N SER A 3 -5.49 14.25 -8.99
CA SER A 3 -6.26 13.93 -7.79
C SER A 3 -6.32 15.13 -6.86
N ILE A 4 -7.47 15.29 -6.20
CA ILE A 4 -7.75 16.39 -5.28
C ILE A 4 -7.69 15.85 -3.85
N ASN A 5 -6.95 16.51 -2.95
CA ASN A 5 -6.87 16.12 -1.55
C ASN A 5 -8.14 16.59 -0.81
N LEU A 6 -9.06 15.66 -0.52
CA LEU A 6 -10.35 15.95 0.12
C LEU A 6 -10.22 16.58 1.50
N ARG A 7 -9.15 16.26 2.22
CA ARG A 7 -8.92 16.76 3.59
C ARG A 7 -8.80 18.29 3.64
N HIS A 8 -8.33 18.95 2.57
CA HIS A 8 -8.21 20.41 2.48
C HIS A 8 -9.55 21.13 2.38
N PHE A 9 -10.62 20.43 1.99
CA PHE A 9 -11.97 20.99 1.89
C PHE A 9 -12.82 20.69 3.12
N PHE A 10 -12.29 20.01 4.13
CA PHE A 10 -13.02 19.69 5.35
C PHE A 10 -12.59 20.61 6.50
N ASP A 11 -13.49 21.49 6.95
CA ASP A 11 -13.24 22.39 8.08
C ASP A 11 -13.34 21.64 9.41
N LEU A 12 -12.25 21.67 10.17
CA LEU A 12 -12.13 20.98 11.47
C LEU A 12 -13.01 21.59 12.58
N LYS A 13 -13.42 22.84 12.44
CA LYS A 13 -14.22 23.53 13.47
C LYS A 13 -15.71 23.29 13.28
N SER A 14 -16.18 23.49 12.05
CA SER A 14 -17.60 23.30 11.70
C SER A 14 -17.95 21.86 11.34
N LEU A 15 -16.97 21.02 11.05
CA LEU A 15 -17.11 19.65 10.51
C LEU A 15 -17.93 19.63 9.20
N ILE A 16 -17.79 20.67 8.40
CA ILE A 16 -18.48 20.84 7.11
C ILE A 16 -17.45 20.75 5.98
N PHE A 17 -17.87 20.09 4.91
CA PHE A 17 -17.09 20.01 3.67
C PHE A 17 -17.38 21.25 2.80
N ASP A 18 -16.34 21.94 2.34
CA ASP A 18 -16.45 23.10 1.44
C ASP A 18 -16.79 22.66 0.02
N VAL A 19 -18.07 22.50 -0.25
CA VAL A 19 -18.59 22.10 -1.57
C VAL A 19 -18.17 23.10 -2.65
N LYS A 20 -18.28 24.41 -2.39
CA LYS A 20 -18.00 25.44 -3.41
C LYS A 20 -16.54 25.48 -3.82
N GLY A 21 -15.64 25.41 -2.84
CA GLY A 21 -14.21 25.31 -3.11
C GLY A 21 -13.85 24.02 -3.86
N PHE A 22 -14.49 22.91 -3.52
CA PHE A 22 -14.29 21.63 -4.19
C PHE A 22 -14.80 21.66 -5.64
N GLU A 23 -16.03 22.15 -5.91
CA GLU A 23 -16.57 22.32 -7.25
C GLU A 23 -15.67 23.23 -8.11
N HIS A 24 -15.21 24.35 -7.55
CA HIS A 24 -14.29 25.25 -8.25
C HIS A 24 -12.99 24.55 -8.64
N THR A 25 -12.43 23.77 -7.72
CA THR A 25 -11.21 22.99 -7.96
C THR A 25 -11.42 21.90 -9.01
N CYS A 26 -12.55 21.18 -8.97
CA CYS A 26 -12.93 20.21 -10.00
C CYS A 26 -13.03 20.86 -11.38
N ARG A 27 -13.63 22.03 -11.47
CA ARG A 27 -13.72 22.81 -12.72
C ARG A 27 -12.34 23.18 -13.26
N LEU A 28 -11.46 23.71 -12.41
CA LEU A 28 -10.10 24.10 -12.81
C LEU A 28 -9.31 22.87 -13.32
N TRP A 29 -9.29 21.78 -12.56
CA TRP A 29 -8.56 20.59 -12.95
C TRP A 29 -9.13 19.92 -14.19
N THR A 30 -10.44 19.93 -14.41
CA THR A 30 -11.05 19.43 -15.65
C THR A 30 -10.55 20.25 -16.85
N THR A 31 -10.46 21.56 -16.71
CA THR A 31 -9.92 22.45 -17.75
C THR A 31 -8.43 22.20 -18.00
N VAL A 32 -7.62 22.07 -16.95
CA VAL A 32 -6.17 21.79 -17.06
C VAL A 32 -5.94 20.44 -17.74
N LEU A 33 -6.69 19.41 -17.36
CA LEU A 33 -6.58 18.08 -17.99
C LEU A 33 -6.99 18.11 -19.47
N GLU A 34 -8.03 18.86 -19.82
CA GLU A 34 -8.44 19.05 -21.23
C GLU A 34 -7.34 19.72 -22.05
N ILE A 35 -6.71 20.77 -21.51
CA ILE A 35 -5.55 21.42 -22.17
C ILE A 35 -4.41 20.42 -22.35
N SER A 36 -4.16 19.57 -21.35
CA SER A 36 -3.07 18.58 -21.39
C SER A 36 -3.25 17.52 -22.48
N VAL A 37 -4.49 17.22 -22.90
CA VAL A 37 -4.75 16.29 -24.02
C VAL A 37 -4.12 16.79 -25.34
N LEU A 38 -4.13 18.10 -25.57
CA LEU A 38 -3.52 18.72 -26.77
C LEU A 38 -2.00 18.75 -26.70
N MET A 39 -1.43 18.76 -25.50
CA MET A 39 0.01 18.91 -25.27
C MET A 39 0.72 17.58 -25.00
N ALA A 40 -0.04 16.50 -24.82
CA ALA A 40 0.50 15.21 -24.46
C ALA A 40 1.23 14.53 -25.63
N GLN A 41 2.28 13.79 -25.29
CA GLN A 41 2.94 12.85 -26.21
C GLN A 41 2.46 11.44 -25.89
N PHE A 42 2.16 10.67 -26.92
CA PHE A 42 1.62 9.33 -26.78
C PHE A 42 2.60 8.29 -27.36
N PRO A 43 2.57 7.03 -26.86
CA PRO A 43 3.54 6.00 -27.26
C PRO A 43 3.36 5.51 -28.70
N SER A 44 2.14 5.62 -29.26
CA SER A 44 1.86 5.24 -30.64
C SER A 44 0.89 6.22 -31.32
N LYS A 45 0.81 6.14 -32.65
CA LYS A 45 -0.12 6.97 -33.44
C LYS A 45 -1.58 6.61 -33.16
N GLU A 46 -1.88 5.34 -32.95
CA GLU A 46 -3.22 4.84 -32.65
C GLU A 46 -3.70 5.38 -31.31
N VAL A 47 -2.86 5.35 -30.27
CA VAL A 47 -3.17 5.91 -28.95
C VAL A 47 -3.37 7.43 -29.05
N ALA A 48 -2.52 8.13 -29.81
CA ALA A 48 -2.66 9.57 -30.04
C ALA A 48 -3.99 9.90 -30.73
N GLN A 49 -4.35 9.16 -31.80
CA GLN A 49 -5.59 9.36 -32.52
C GLN A 49 -6.82 9.13 -31.65
N LEU A 50 -6.87 8.02 -30.91
CA LEU A 50 -7.99 7.70 -30.02
C LEU A 50 -8.10 8.69 -28.85
N SER A 51 -6.96 9.13 -28.30
CA SER A 51 -6.95 10.15 -27.25
C SER A 51 -7.47 11.48 -27.75
N TYR A 52 -7.18 11.87 -28.98
CA TYR A 52 -7.72 13.06 -29.61
C TYR A 52 -9.22 12.92 -29.93
N ASP A 53 -9.63 11.76 -30.46
CA ASP A 53 -11.01 11.50 -30.86
C ASP A 53 -11.99 11.46 -29.69
N TYR A 54 -11.58 10.92 -28.53
CA TYR A 54 -12.43 10.75 -27.35
C TYR A 54 -12.12 11.72 -26.21
N ARG A 55 -10.91 12.30 -26.18
CA ARG A 55 -10.48 13.31 -25.18
C ARG A 55 -10.73 12.87 -23.75
N THR A 56 -10.27 11.65 -23.41
CA THR A 56 -10.49 11.05 -22.10
C THR A 56 -9.62 11.68 -21.04
N LEU A 57 -10.21 12.07 -19.92
CA LEU A 57 -9.57 12.64 -18.76
C LEU A 57 -9.65 11.68 -17.58
N GLY A 58 -8.84 11.93 -16.53
CA GLY A 58 -8.86 11.16 -15.30
C GLY A 58 -8.68 12.06 -14.09
N LEU A 59 -9.74 12.75 -13.68
CA LEU A 59 -9.80 13.48 -12.42
C LEU A 59 -10.31 12.57 -11.31
N GLY A 60 -9.61 12.53 -10.18
CA GLY A 60 -9.99 11.79 -8.99
C GLY A 60 -9.75 12.59 -7.71
N TYR A 61 -9.78 11.87 -6.60
CA TYR A 61 -9.47 12.42 -5.28
C TYR A 61 -8.62 11.46 -4.46
N ALA A 62 -8.07 11.97 -3.36
CA ALA A 62 -7.36 11.20 -2.35
C ALA A 62 -7.79 11.65 -0.95
N ASN A 63 -7.40 10.90 0.06
CA ASN A 63 -7.57 11.25 1.47
C ASN A 63 -9.03 11.16 1.99
N LEU A 64 -9.87 10.33 1.36
CA LEU A 64 -11.23 10.07 1.82
C LEU A 64 -11.21 9.43 3.22
N GLY A 65 -10.38 8.40 3.43
CA GLY A 65 -10.26 7.70 4.71
C GLY A 65 -9.90 8.64 5.86
N SER A 66 -8.88 9.48 5.67
CA SER A 66 -8.48 10.51 6.66
C SER A 66 -9.57 11.53 6.93
N MET A 67 -10.27 12.00 5.91
CA MET A 67 -11.36 12.95 6.08
C MET A 67 -12.49 12.35 6.93
N LEU A 68 -12.89 11.12 6.66
CA LEU A 68 -13.91 10.41 7.43
C LEU A 68 -13.47 10.20 8.88
N MET A 69 -12.22 9.78 9.11
CA MET A 69 -11.65 9.60 10.44
C MET A 69 -11.73 10.91 11.25
N VAL A 70 -11.27 12.02 10.68
CA VAL A 70 -11.34 13.34 11.33
C VAL A 70 -12.77 13.79 11.60
N ALA A 71 -13.70 13.45 10.70
CA ALA A 71 -15.12 13.70 10.91
C ALA A 71 -15.77 12.81 12.01
N GLY A 72 -15.01 11.86 12.58
CA GLY A 72 -15.53 10.90 13.56
C GLY A 72 -16.49 9.87 12.96
N ILE A 73 -16.32 9.55 11.67
CA ILE A 73 -17.21 8.65 10.93
C ILE A 73 -16.42 7.37 10.57
N PRO A 74 -16.85 6.19 11.04
CA PRO A 74 -16.23 4.93 10.66
C PRO A 74 -16.28 4.73 9.14
N TYR A 75 -15.15 4.34 8.55
CA TYR A 75 -15.06 4.11 7.10
C TYR A 75 -16.08 3.07 6.61
N ASP A 76 -16.26 1.99 7.35
CA ASP A 76 -17.27 0.97 7.06
C ASP A 76 -18.60 1.30 7.75
N SER A 77 -19.23 2.40 7.34
CA SER A 77 -20.56 2.80 7.80
C SER A 77 -21.42 3.28 6.62
N GLU A 78 -22.74 3.19 6.77
CA GLU A 78 -23.68 3.69 5.75
C GLU A 78 -23.49 5.20 5.50
N LYS A 79 -23.24 5.95 6.57
CA LYS A 79 -22.97 7.39 6.48
C LYS A 79 -21.69 7.68 5.69
N ALA A 80 -20.62 6.93 5.92
CA ALA A 80 -19.36 7.09 5.17
C ALA A 80 -19.57 6.78 3.68
N ARG A 81 -20.29 5.72 3.36
CA ARG A 81 -20.64 5.36 1.97
C ARG A 81 -21.47 6.44 1.29
N ALA A 82 -22.48 6.98 1.96
CA ALA A 82 -23.31 8.05 1.41
C ALA A 82 -22.49 9.33 1.15
N ILE A 83 -21.58 9.70 2.06
CA ILE A 83 -20.66 10.84 1.89
C ILE A 83 -19.70 10.59 0.73
N GLY A 84 -19.09 9.41 0.64
CA GLY A 84 -18.20 9.03 -0.45
C GLY A 84 -18.89 9.08 -1.80
N GLY A 85 -20.11 8.55 -1.89
CA GLY A 85 -20.96 8.63 -3.08
C GLY A 85 -21.30 10.08 -3.46
N ALA A 86 -21.72 10.90 -2.50
CA ALA A 86 -22.08 12.31 -2.74
C ALA A 86 -20.88 13.15 -3.23
N ILE A 87 -19.71 13.02 -2.60
CA ILE A 87 -18.48 13.71 -3.03
C ILE A 87 -18.08 13.28 -4.44
N THR A 88 -18.17 11.98 -4.75
CA THR A 88 -17.89 11.46 -6.09
C THR A 88 -18.89 12.01 -7.12
N ALA A 89 -20.18 12.10 -6.76
CA ALA A 89 -21.22 12.67 -7.59
C ALA A 89 -20.98 14.16 -7.89
N ILE A 90 -20.61 14.96 -6.87
CA ILE A 90 -20.27 16.37 -7.03
C ILE A 90 -19.07 16.53 -7.97
N MET A 91 -18.01 15.76 -7.77
CA MET A 91 -16.81 15.81 -8.62
C MET A 91 -17.14 15.55 -10.08
N THR A 92 -17.82 14.46 -10.37
CA THR A 92 -18.08 14.04 -11.75
C THR A 92 -19.16 14.90 -12.42
N GLY A 93 -20.22 15.25 -11.70
CA GLY A 93 -21.24 16.18 -12.21
C GLY A 93 -20.64 17.55 -12.57
N THR A 94 -19.75 18.07 -11.71
CA THR A 94 -19.01 19.33 -11.99
C THR A 94 -18.06 19.16 -13.19
N ALA A 95 -17.35 18.04 -13.28
CA ALA A 95 -16.45 17.77 -14.41
C ALA A 95 -17.21 17.70 -15.73
N TYR A 96 -18.36 17.02 -15.79
CA TYR A 96 -19.17 16.94 -17.01
C TYR A 96 -19.89 18.25 -17.34
N SER A 97 -20.36 19.01 -16.35
CA SER A 97 -20.91 20.35 -16.64
C SER A 97 -19.83 21.29 -17.22
N THR A 98 -18.59 21.19 -16.72
CA THR A 98 -17.44 21.92 -17.28
C THR A 98 -17.08 21.42 -18.68
N SER A 99 -17.10 20.11 -18.92
CA SER A 99 -16.91 19.53 -20.24
C SER A 99 -17.96 20.00 -21.25
N ALA A 100 -19.21 20.16 -20.83
CA ALA A 100 -20.27 20.69 -21.67
C ALA A 100 -20.12 22.20 -21.93
N GLU A 101 -19.66 22.98 -20.93
CA GLU A 101 -19.29 24.40 -21.14
C GLU A 101 -18.16 24.55 -22.17
N MET A 102 -17.12 23.69 -22.09
CA MET A 102 -16.05 23.66 -23.10
C MET A 102 -16.55 23.20 -24.47
N ALA A 103 -17.49 22.25 -24.52
CA ALA A 103 -18.09 21.81 -25.78
C ALA A 103 -18.87 22.92 -26.48
N ARG A 104 -19.54 23.82 -25.73
CA ARG A 104 -20.22 24.97 -26.27
C ARG A 104 -19.26 25.92 -27.04
N GLU A 105 -18.06 26.13 -26.52
CA GLU A 105 -17.08 27.05 -27.10
C GLU A 105 -16.15 26.37 -28.15
N LEU A 106 -15.76 25.13 -27.91
CA LEU A 106 -14.72 24.45 -28.67
C LEU A 106 -15.24 23.26 -29.51
N GLY A 107 -16.53 22.96 -29.42
CA GLY A 107 -17.13 21.76 -30.01
C GLY A 107 -16.95 20.51 -29.13
N THR A 108 -17.74 19.49 -29.43
CA THR A 108 -17.72 18.19 -28.76
C THR A 108 -16.46 17.39 -29.13
N PHE A 109 -16.18 16.28 -28.42
CA PHE A 109 -15.17 15.32 -28.90
C PHE A 109 -15.57 14.71 -30.26
N SER A 110 -14.60 14.33 -31.08
CA SER A 110 -14.82 13.98 -32.50
C SER A 110 -15.85 12.87 -32.71
N ARG A 111 -15.86 11.86 -31.85
CA ARG A 111 -16.79 10.72 -31.93
C ARG A 111 -18.10 10.94 -31.16
N TYR A 112 -18.40 12.14 -30.70
CA TYR A 112 -19.61 12.41 -29.91
C TYR A 112 -20.89 12.10 -30.69
N LYS A 113 -20.97 12.50 -31.94
CA LYS A 113 -22.16 12.29 -32.78
C LYS A 113 -22.58 10.83 -32.86
N ASP A 114 -21.60 9.93 -32.99
CA ASP A 114 -21.84 8.48 -33.09
C ASP A 114 -22.22 7.85 -31.74
N ASN A 115 -21.92 8.53 -30.62
CA ASN A 115 -22.11 8.03 -29.25
C ASN A 115 -23.17 8.83 -28.46
N LYS A 116 -23.78 9.86 -29.04
CA LYS A 116 -24.63 10.82 -28.34
C LYS A 116 -25.70 10.19 -27.48
N ASP A 117 -26.51 9.30 -28.06
CA ASP A 117 -27.67 8.74 -27.37
C ASP A 117 -27.24 7.83 -26.22
N ASN A 118 -26.19 7.03 -26.42
CA ASN A 118 -25.62 6.19 -25.37
C ASN A 118 -25.00 7.02 -24.25
N MET A 119 -24.27 8.09 -24.61
CA MET A 119 -23.66 8.97 -23.62
C MET A 119 -24.71 9.70 -22.79
N LEU A 120 -25.73 10.29 -23.41
CA LEU A 120 -26.82 10.96 -22.69
C LEU A 120 -27.58 10.01 -21.77
N ARG A 121 -27.81 8.76 -22.21
CA ARG A 121 -28.39 7.71 -21.36
C ARG A 121 -27.52 7.45 -20.12
N VAL A 122 -26.19 7.33 -20.26
CA VAL A 122 -25.27 7.17 -19.13
C VAL A 122 -25.33 8.35 -18.20
N MET A 123 -25.35 9.57 -18.72
CA MET A 123 -25.47 10.79 -17.90
C MET A 123 -26.77 10.83 -17.09
N ARG A 124 -27.92 10.44 -17.71
CA ARG A 124 -29.19 10.32 -17.00
C ARG A 124 -29.13 9.26 -15.90
N ASN A 125 -28.50 8.12 -16.15
CA ASN A 125 -28.32 7.08 -15.15
C ASN A 125 -27.49 7.57 -13.94
N HIS A 126 -26.41 8.31 -14.16
CA HIS A 126 -25.67 8.96 -13.07
C HIS A 126 -26.55 9.92 -12.27
N ARG A 127 -27.37 10.72 -12.95
CA ARG A 127 -28.32 11.61 -12.30
C ARG A 127 -29.37 10.82 -11.48
N TYR A 128 -29.93 9.74 -12.02
CA TYR A 128 -30.86 8.89 -11.28
C TYR A 128 -30.22 8.28 -10.02
N ALA A 129 -28.95 7.91 -10.08
CA ALA A 129 -28.18 7.46 -8.91
C ALA A 129 -28.08 8.56 -7.84
N ALA A 130 -27.84 9.82 -8.23
CA ALA A 130 -27.76 10.95 -7.27
C ALA A 130 -29.10 11.17 -6.54
N TYR A 131 -30.23 10.97 -7.25
CA TYR A 131 -31.57 11.05 -6.68
C TYR A 131 -32.06 9.74 -6.02
N ASN A 132 -31.22 8.70 -6.00
CA ASN A 132 -31.60 7.34 -5.57
C ASN A 132 -32.86 6.81 -6.28
N ALA A 133 -33.06 7.22 -7.52
CA ALA A 133 -34.20 6.81 -8.36
C ALA A 133 -33.88 5.52 -9.12
N THR A 134 -33.66 4.44 -8.38
CA THR A 134 -33.15 3.15 -8.94
C THR A 134 -34.09 2.52 -9.97
N ASP A 135 -35.39 2.78 -9.88
CA ASP A 135 -36.41 2.29 -10.84
C ASP A 135 -36.38 3.04 -12.18
N ALA A 136 -35.67 4.17 -12.25
CA ALA A 136 -35.56 5.00 -13.44
C ALA A 136 -34.36 4.66 -14.35
N TYR A 137 -33.49 3.75 -13.95
CA TYR A 137 -32.32 3.41 -14.75
C TYR A 137 -32.67 2.88 -16.13
N GLU A 138 -31.94 3.35 -17.13
CA GLU A 138 -32.12 3.01 -18.54
C GLU A 138 -31.10 1.95 -18.97
N GLY A 139 -31.58 0.75 -19.32
CA GLY A 139 -30.77 -0.30 -19.96
C GLY A 139 -29.66 -0.89 -19.08
N LEU A 140 -29.88 -0.98 -17.78
CA LEU A 140 -28.98 -1.65 -16.84
C LEU A 140 -29.57 -2.99 -16.39
N GLU A 141 -28.77 -4.05 -16.43
CA GLU A 141 -29.15 -5.38 -15.90
C GLU A 141 -29.00 -5.41 -14.38
N ILE A 142 -27.96 -4.76 -13.85
CA ILE A 142 -27.71 -4.59 -12.43
C ILE A 142 -27.94 -3.12 -12.08
N ALA A 143 -28.91 -2.85 -11.22
CA ALA A 143 -29.18 -1.51 -10.72
C ALA A 143 -28.16 -1.13 -9.64
N PRO A 144 -27.24 -0.17 -9.88
CA PRO A 144 -26.31 0.26 -8.86
C PRO A 144 -27.03 1.00 -7.73
N PRO A 145 -26.50 0.96 -6.49
CA PRO A 145 -27.08 1.73 -5.39
C PRO A 145 -26.94 3.24 -5.65
N GLY A 146 -27.99 4.00 -5.37
CA GLY A 146 -27.94 5.46 -5.34
C GLY A 146 -27.42 5.98 -4.00
N ILE A 147 -27.36 7.32 -3.84
CA ILE A 147 -27.01 7.95 -2.58
C ILE A 147 -28.10 7.68 -1.56
N ASP A 148 -27.75 7.09 -0.42
CA ASP A 148 -28.71 6.92 0.67
C ASP A 148 -29.07 8.27 1.31
N GLN A 149 -30.26 8.77 0.97
CA GLN A 149 -30.76 10.08 1.40
C GLN A 149 -31.01 10.17 2.92
N LYS A 150 -31.18 9.02 3.60
CA LYS A 150 -31.50 9.00 5.04
C LYS A 150 -30.28 9.33 5.91
N VAL A 151 -29.08 9.03 5.41
CA VAL A 151 -27.83 9.17 6.18
C VAL A 151 -26.85 10.15 5.54
N CYS A 152 -27.09 10.56 4.29
CA CYS A 152 -26.28 11.57 3.61
C CYS A 152 -26.59 12.96 4.21
N PRO A 153 -25.57 13.77 4.53
CA PRO A 153 -25.82 15.18 4.90
C PRO A 153 -26.55 15.95 3.81
N ASP A 154 -27.64 16.63 4.15
CA ASP A 154 -28.53 17.33 3.21
C ASP A 154 -27.80 18.27 2.24
N TYR A 155 -26.79 18.99 2.73
CA TYR A 155 -26.03 19.94 1.91
C TYR A 155 -25.17 19.24 0.85
N LEU A 156 -24.63 18.03 1.15
CA LEU A 156 -23.89 17.22 0.18
C LEU A 156 -24.83 16.56 -0.83
N LEU A 157 -25.96 16.04 -0.36
CA LEU A 157 -26.97 15.46 -1.23
C LEU A 157 -27.50 16.49 -2.24
N SER A 158 -27.88 17.68 -1.74
CA SER A 158 -28.35 18.78 -2.59
C SER A 158 -27.29 19.20 -3.62
N ALA A 159 -26.04 19.30 -3.22
CA ALA A 159 -24.94 19.64 -4.13
C ALA A 159 -24.73 18.54 -5.20
N ALA A 160 -24.79 17.28 -4.82
CA ALA A 160 -24.67 16.14 -5.74
C ALA A 160 -25.79 16.14 -6.80
N CYS A 161 -27.04 16.31 -6.38
CA CYS A 161 -28.19 16.42 -7.28
C CYS A 161 -28.04 17.61 -8.24
N ASN A 162 -27.72 18.80 -7.71
CA ASN A 162 -27.53 20.02 -8.52
C ASN A 162 -26.40 19.88 -9.55
N ALA A 163 -25.28 19.26 -9.18
CA ALA A 163 -24.16 19.02 -10.09
C ALA A 163 -24.58 18.15 -11.28
N TRP A 164 -25.36 17.10 -11.04
CA TRP A 164 -25.84 16.20 -12.09
C TRP A 164 -26.99 16.80 -12.91
N ASP A 165 -27.88 17.59 -12.31
CA ASP A 165 -28.91 18.35 -13.06
C ASP A 165 -28.24 19.28 -14.07
N LYS A 166 -27.24 20.05 -13.61
CA LYS A 166 -26.47 20.94 -14.48
C LYS A 166 -25.71 20.16 -15.57
N ALA A 167 -25.09 19.04 -15.22
CA ALA A 167 -24.34 18.22 -16.18
C ALA A 167 -25.24 17.69 -17.29
N VAL A 168 -26.42 17.17 -16.95
CA VAL A 168 -27.39 16.67 -17.94
C VAL A 168 -27.97 17.80 -18.78
N GLU A 169 -28.45 18.87 -18.15
CA GLU A 169 -29.03 20.03 -18.87
C GLU A 169 -28.06 20.62 -19.90
N MET A 170 -26.82 20.86 -19.47
CA MET A 170 -25.78 21.41 -20.35
C MET A 170 -25.37 20.42 -21.44
N GLY A 171 -25.28 19.13 -21.12
CA GLY A 171 -24.92 18.10 -22.07
C GLY A 171 -25.98 17.86 -23.16
N GLU A 172 -27.26 17.95 -22.82
CA GLU A 172 -28.37 17.88 -23.79
C GLU A 172 -28.33 19.05 -24.78
N LYS A 173 -27.95 20.24 -24.31
CA LYS A 173 -27.86 21.45 -25.14
C LYS A 173 -26.62 21.49 -26.02
N PHE A 174 -25.45 21.15 -25.49
CA PHE A 174 -24.17 21.44 -26.12
C PHE A 174 -23.33 20.16 -26.40
N GLY A 175 -23.74 19.00 -25.88
CA GLY A 175 -22.89 17.82 -25.86
C GLY A 175 -21.74 17.95 -24.85
N TYR A 176 -20.74 17.07 -25.00
CA TYR A 176 -19.58 17.03 -24.10
C TYR A 176 -18.27 17.12 -24.89
N ARG A 177 -17.29 17.83 -24.33
CA ARG A 177 -15.93 17.93 -24.87
C ARG A 177 -15.12 16.65 -24.63
N ASN A 178 -15.46 15.89 -23.61
CA ASN A 178 -14.74 14.70 -23.14
C ASN A 178 -15.66 13.50 -23.04
N ALA A 179 -15.27 12.35 -23.57
CA ALA A 179 -16.02 11.11 -23.45
C ALA A 179 -15.95 10.55 -22.03
N GLN A 180 -14.83 10.77 -21.33
CA GLN A 180 -14.63 10.38 -19.94
C GLN A 180 -13.92 11.51 -19.20
N THR A 181 -14.29 11.76 -17.93
CA THR A 181 -13.73 12.86 -17.13
C THR A 181 -13.06 12.41 -15.84
N THR A 182 -13.56 11.37 -15.18
CA THR A 182 -13.17 11.01 -13.81
C THR A 182 -12.77 9.56 -13.66
N VAL A 183 -11.81 9.34 -12.77
CA VAL A 183 -11.37 8.03 -12.25
C VAL A 183 -10.92 8.19 -10.81
N ILE A 184 -10.94 7.15 -10.00
CA ILE A 184 -10.22 7.16 -8.72
C ILE A 184 -8.94 6.34 -8.90
N ALA A 185 -7.83 7.06 -9.09
CA ALA A 185 -6.50 6.46 -9.22
C ALA A 185 -5.95 6.04 -7.84
N PRO A 186 -4.91 5.17 -7.79
CA PRO A 186 -4.27 4.76 -6.54
C PRO A 186 -3.68 5.93 -5.73
N THR A 187 -3.19 6.97 -6.40
CA THR A 187 -2.55 8.18 -5.82
C THR A 187 -1.42 7.90 -4.83
N GLY A 188 -0.62 6.83 -5.06
CA GLY A 188 0.47 6.45 -4.17
C GLY A 188 1.52 7.55 -4.03
N THR A 189 2.36 7.73 -5.05
CA THR A 189 3.46 8.72 -5.04
C THR A 189 2.96 10.15 -4.98
N ILE A 190 1.94 10.52 -5.77
CA ILE A 190 1.40 11.88 -5.73
C ILE A 190 0.65 12.18 -4.42
N GLY A 191 0.10 11.17 -3.76
CA GLY A 191 -0.48 11.30 -2.42
C GLY A 191 0.56 11.76 -1.40
N LEU A 192 1.80 11.24 -1.47
CA LEU A 192 2.90 11.70 -0.62
C LEU A 192 3.26 13.16 -0.86
N VAL A 193 3.27 13.60 -2.13
CA VAL A 193 3.53 15.02 -2.48
C VAL A 193 2.42 15.94 -1.98
N MET A 194 1.18 15.44 -1.96
CA MET A 194 0.01 16.18 -1.48
C MET A 194 -0.17 16.11 0.05
N ASP A 195 0.74 15.47 0.78
CA ASP A 195 0.65 15.24 2.23
C ASP A 195 -0.63 14.50 2.64
N CYS A 196 -0.98 13.48 1.87
CA CYS A 196 -2.14 12.64 2.15
C CYS A 196 -1.76 11.50 3.11
N ASP A 197 -2.53 11.32 4.18
CA ASP A 197 -2.41 10.16 5.07
C ASP A 197 -2.99 8.88 4.43
N THR A 198 -4.06 9.01 3.64
CA THR A 198 -4.68 7.90 2.91
C THR A 198 -4.74 8.18 1.41
N THR A 199 -4.59 7.14 0.60
CA THR A 199 -4.48 7.24 -0.86
C THR A 199 -5.82 6.95 -1.54
N GLY A 200 -6.16 7.69 -2.59
CA GLY A 200 -7.40 7.48 -3.34
C GLY A 200 -8.64 7.40 -2.43
N ILE A 201 -9.43 6.37 -2.66
CA ILE A 201 -10.62 6.01 -1.85
C ILE A 201 -10.29 5.06 -0.69
N GLU A 202 -9.01 4.74 -0.48
CA GLU A 202 -8.59 3.77 0.53
C GLU A 202 -8.85 4.29 1.96
N PRO A 203 -9.17 3.40 2.92
CA PRO A 203 -8.99 3.68 4.33
C PRO A 203 -7.50 3.70 4.67
N ASP A 204 -7.14 4.01 5.89
CA ASP A 204 -5.74 3.86 6.28
C ASP A 204 -5.33 2.38 6.28
N PHE A 205 -4.11 2.13 5.85
CA PHE A 205 -3.49 0.80 5.92
C PHE A 205 -3.09 0.44 7.35
N ALA A 206 -2.49 1.41 8.06
CA ALA A 206 -2.08 1.32 9.45
C ALA A 206 -1.96 2.72 10.04
N LEU A 207 -2.37 2.91 11.31
CA LEU A 207 -2.27 4.21 11.98
C LEU A 207 -0.82 4.63 12.22
N VAL A 208 0.06 3.67 12.49
CA VAL A 208 1.49 3.89 12.68
C VAL A 208 2.24 3.29 11.49
N LYS A 209 3.08 4.09 10.86
CA LYS A 209 3.84 3.73 9.64
C LYS A 209 5.31 4.04 9.82
N PHE A 210 6.14 3.31 9.08
CA PHE A 210 7.56 3.55 9.00
C PHE A 210 7.92 4.14 7.63
N LYS A 211 8.47 5.33 7.63
CA LYS A 211 8.96 6.00 6.42
C LYS A 211 10.47 5.80 6.32
N LYS A 212 10.92 5.21 5.22
CA LYS A 212 12.34 5.09 4.91
C LYS A 212 12.90 6.46 4.51
N LEU A 213 13.98 6.86 5.15
CA LEU A 213 14.68 8.11 4.84
C LEU A 213 15.66 7.92 3.68
N SER A 214 15.84 8.94 2.84
CA SER A 214 16.78 8.92 1.70
C SER A 214 18.24 8.74 2.13
N GLY A 215 18.59 9.11 3.36
CA GLY A 215 19.93 8.89 3.96
C GLY A 215 20.10 7.56 4.69
N GLY A 216 19.12 6.66 4.60
CA GLY A 216 19.06 5.42 5.39
C GLY A 216 18.32 5.60 6.72
N GLY A 217 17.89 4.48 7.31
CA GLY A 217 17.07 4.48 8.53
C GLY A 217 15.57 4.63 8.26
N TYR A 218 14.79 4.48 9.33
CA TYR A 218 13.34 4.55 9.31
C TYR A 218 12.86 5.59 10.32
N PHE A 219 11.80 6.30 9.96
CA PHE A 219 11.15 7.25 10.84
C PHE A 219 9.71 6.80 11.08
N LYS A 220 9.33 6.66 12.34
CA LYS A 220 8.00 6.24 12.77
C LYS A 220 7.06 7.44 12.82
N ILE A 221 5.95 7.37 12.08
CA ILE A 221 4.91 8.39 12.04
C ILE A 221 3.55 7.79 12.39
N ILE A 222 2.74 8.55 13.11
CA ILE A 222 1.32 8.25 13.27
C ILE A 222 0.53 9.08 12.25
N ASN A 223 -0.56 8.51 11.76
CA ASN A 223 -1.50 9.22 10.89
C ASN A 223 -1.96 10.53 11.56
N GLN A 224 -1.75 11.66 10.89
CA GLN A 224 -2.05 12.99 11.43
C GLN A 224 -3.54 13.25 11.61
N ALA A 225 -4.41 12.44 11.00
CA ALA A 225 -5.84 12.47 11.26
C ALA A 225 -6.20 12.01 12.68
N VAL A 226 -5.39 11.14 13.33
CA VAL A 226 -5.69 10.58 14.65
C VAL A 226 -5.84 11.65 15.72
N PRO A 227 -4.85 12.54 15.97
CA PRO A 227 -5.02 13.60 16.97
C PRO A 227 -6.20 14.54 16.65
N ALA A 228 -6.43 14.85 15.38
CA ALA A 228 -7.53 15.70 14.94
C ALA A 228 -8.90 15.03 15.20
N ALA A 229 -9.02 13.74 14.91
CA ALA A 229 -10.21 12.95 15.18
C ALA A 229 -10.52 12.90 16.69
N LEU A 230 -9.52 12.64 17.52
CA LEU A 230 -9.67 12.59 18.96
C LEU A 230 -10.13 13.94 19.54
N ARG A 231 -9.59 15.08 19.05
CA ARG A 231 -10.10 16.41 19.44
C ARG A 231 -11.57 16.60 19.07
N ASN A 232 -11.97 16.17 17.90
CA ASN A 232 -13.36 16.27 17.45
C ASN A 232 -14.29 15.36 18.27
N LEU A 233 -13.78 14.24 18.77
CA LEU A 233 -14.46 13.33 19.69
C LEU A 233 -14.44 13.83 21.16
N LYS A 234 -13.85 15.03 21.42
CA LYS A 234 -13.82 15.72 22.72
C LYS A 234 -12.87 15.12 23.75
N TYR A 235 -11.82 14.44 23.31
CA TYR A 235 -10.68 14.11 24.18
C TYR A 235 -9.84 15.37 24.43
N ASN A 236 -9.31 15.52 25.64
CA ASN A 236 -8.38 16.60 25.97
C ASN A 236 -6.96 16.28 25.48
N GLU A 237 -6.05 17.26 25.49
CA GLU A 237 -4.69 17.08 24.91
C GLU A 237 -3.87 16.03 25.66
N GLU A 238 -4.04 15.88 26.99
CA GLU A 238 -3.33 14.85 27.77
C GLU A 238 -3.80 13.44 27.43
N GLU A 239 -5.11 13.27 27.29
CA GLU A 239 -5.70 12.00 26.81
C GLU A 239 -5.23 11.66 25.39
N ILE A 240 -5.22 12.66 24.51
CA ILE A 240 -4.76 12.51 23.12
C ILE A 240 -3.28 12.09 23.08
N GLU A 241 -2.41 12.77 23.83
CA GLU A 241 -0.99 12.43 23.91
C GLU A 241 -0.80 11.00 24.43
N THR A 242 -1.55 10.60 25.47
CA THR A 242 -1.50 9.25 26.02
C THR A 242 -1.93 8.20 24.99
N ILE A 243 -3.03 8.42 24.27
CA ILE A 243 -3.53 7.52 23.22
C ILE A 243 -2.51 7.42 22.06
N VAL A 244 -1.95 8.54 21.63
CA VAL A 244 -0.95 8.59 20.56
C VAL A 244 0.32 7.85 20.97
N ASN A 245 0.80 8.07 22.20
CA ASN A 245 2.00 7.41 22.72
C ASN A 245 1.79 5.91 22.94
N TYR A 246 0.59 5.49 23.32
CA TYR A 246 0.24 4.07 23.38
C TYR A 246 0.40 3.39 22.01
N ALA A 247 -0.08 4.00 20.94
CA ALA A 247 0.02 3.43 19.61
C ALA A 247 1.42 3.54 19.01
N LYS A 248 2.06 4.71 19.13
CA LYS A 248 3.35 5.04 18.48
C LYS A 248 4.56 4.63 19.31
N GLY A 249 4.44 4.60 20.63
CA GLY A 249 5.53 4.48 21.60
C GLY A 249 6.16 5.81 21.95
N SER A 250 6.84 5.82 23.11
CA SER A 250 7.56 6.99 23.62
C SER A 250 8.85 7.29 22.86
N ALA A 251 9.34 6.32 22.07
CA ALA A 251 10.64 6.35 21.38
C ALA A 251 11.83 6.67 22.32
N SER A 252 11.73 6.33 23.61
CA SER A 252 12.77 6.52 24.61
C SER A 252 12.69 5.45 25.70
N ILE A 253 13.86 5.06 26.21
CA ILE A 253 13.96 4.16 27.39
C ILE A 253 13.64 4.87 28.71
N LYS A 254 13.54 6.21 28.72
CA LYS A 254 13.26 6.98 29.93
C LYS A 254 11.84 6.77 30.38
N GLY A 255 11.67 6.33 31.62
CA GLY A 255 10.35 6.03 32.20
C GLY A 255 9.75 4.70 31.75
N ALA A 256 10.45 3.91 30.94
CA ALA A 256 9.96 2.59 30.52
C ALA A 256 9.94 1.60 31.70
N PRO A 257 8.93 0.71 31.76
CA PRO A 257 8.90 -0.34 32.75
C PRO A 257 10.06 -1.31 32.52
N HIS A 258 10.64 -1.81 33.59
CA HIS A 258 11.68 -2.83 33.63
C HIS A 258 12.99 -2.50 32.90
N ILE A 259 12.96 -1.98 31.68
CA ILE A 259 14.13 -1.68 30.84
C ILE A 259 14.23 -0.17 30.66
N ASN A 260 14.89 0.46 31.62
CA ASN A 260 15.08 1.90 31.70
C ASN A 260 16.55 2.23 32.03
N PRO A 261 16.99 3.51 32.00
CA PRO A 261 18.36 3.86 32.26
C PRO A 261 18.92 3.33 33.59
N ASP A 262 18.11 3.31 34.67
CA ASP A 262 18.58 2.86 35.99
C ASP A 262 18.79 1.35 36.03
N SER A 263 17.86 0.57 35.48
CA SER A 263 18.00 -0.89 35.39
C SER A 263 19.16 -1.31 34.48
N LEU A 264 19.38 -0.57 33.40
CA LEU A 264 20.49 -0.83 32.47
C LEU A 264 21.84 -0.47 33.08
N ARG A 265 21.97 0.67 33.83
CA ARG A 265 23.15 1.00 34.62
C ARG A 265 23.49 -0.09 35.65
N ALA A 266 22.48 -0.60 36.33
CA ALA A 266 22.66 -1.70 37.28
C ALA A 266 23.16 -3.01 36.61
N LYS A 267 22.94 -3.16 35.30
CA LYS A 267 23.47 -4.28 34.48
C LYS A 267 24.85 -3.99 33.87
N GLY A 268 25.41 -2.78 34.04
CA GLY A 268 26.76 -2.45 33.57
C GLY A 268 26.82 -1.57 32.32
N PHE A 269 25.69 -1.01 31.86
CA PHE A 269 25.70 -0.02 30.77
C PHE A 269 26.26 1.32 31.22
N THR A 270 27.05 1.93 30.37
CA THR A 270 27.58 3.29 30.57
C THR A 270 26.64 4.34 29.97
N GLU A 271 26.84 5.63 30.32
CA GLU A 271 26.07 6.73 29.71
C GLU A 271 26.23 6.76 28.18
N ALA A 272 27.42 6.47 27.67
CA ALA A 272 27.67 6.41 26.23
C ALA A 272 26.87 5.28 25.55
N ASP A 273 26.67 4.15 26.23
CA ASP A 273 25.84 3.07 25.70
C ASP A 273 24.36 3.46 25.70
N LEU A 274 23.88 4.14 26.75
CA LEU A 274 22.52 4.64 26.86
C LEU A 274 22.21 5.68 25.78
N GLU A 275 23.17 6.58 25.46
CA GLU A 275 23.02 7.52 24.35
C GLU A 275 22.91 6.82 22.98
N LYS A 276 23.66 5.74 22.75
CA LYS A 276 23.57 4.95 21.53
C LYS A 276 22.20 4.28 21.41
N LEU A 277 21.70 3.72 22.53
CA LEU A 277 20.37 3.12 22.59
C LEU A 277 19.26 4.13 22.32
N ASP A 278 19.27 5.30 22.97
CA ASP A 278 18.27 6.34 22.74
C ASP A 278 18.22 6.78 21.27
N LYS A 279 19.37 6.85 20.59
CA LYS A 279 19.42 7.16 19.14
C LYS A 279 18.86 6.02 18.27
N ALA A 280 19.19 4.78 18.60
CA ALA A 280 18.76 3.61 17.83
C ALA A 280 17.24 3.32 18.00
N ILE A 281 16.71 3.54 19.19
CA ILE A 281 15.31 3.27 19.54
C ILE A 281 14.32 4.12 18.74
N VAL A 282 14.68 5.36 18.40
CA VAL A 282 13.80 6.25 17.61
C VAL A 282 13.32 5.60 16.31
N SER A 283 14.15 4.75 15.69
CA SER A 283 13.85 4.05 14.44
C SER A 283 13.57 2.56 14.63
N ALA A 284 13.56 2.06 15.85
CA ALA A 284 13.36 0.64 16.12
C ALA A 284 11.89 0.21 15.98
N PHE A 285 11.67 -0.91 15.31
CA PHE A 285 10.36 -1.59 15.26
C PHE A 285 10.04 -2.26 16.58
N GLU A 286 11.04 -2.90 17.17
CA GLU A 286 11.02 -3.56 18.46
C GLU A 286 12.28 -3.22 19.24
N ILE A 287 12.17 -3.23 20.55
CA ILE A 287 13.30 -2.88 21.44
C ILE A 287 14.53 -3.76 21.17
N GLY A 288 14.34 -5.02 20.82
CA GLY A 288 15.42 -5.96 20.51
C GLY A 288 16.34 -5.50 19.38
N PHE A 289 15.81 -4.74 18.41
CA PHE A 289 16.62 -4.19 17.30
C PHE A 289 17.61 -3.11 17.73
N ALA A 290 17.43 -2.49 18.88
CA ALA A 290 18.39 -1.56 19.45
C ALA A 290 19.45 -2.27 20.32
N PHE A 291 19.17 -3.48 20.82
CA PHE A 291 20.06 -4.24 21.70
C PHE A 291 20.83 -5.32 20.93
N ASN A 292 21.75 -4.90 20.08
CA ASN A 292 22.59 -5.77 19.27
C ASN A 292 24.03 -5.24 19.15
N VAL A 293 24.93 -6.04 18.58
CA VAL A 293 26.35 -5.71 18.42
C VAL A 293 26.57 -4.47 17.55
N TRP A 294 25.72 -4.23 16.56
CA TRP A 294 25.86 -3.10 15.64
C TRP A 294 25.55 -1.75 16.30
N THR A 295 24.62 -1.75 17.25
CA THR A 295 24.25 -0.56 18.03
C THR A 295 25.19 -0.33 19.21
N LEU A 296 25.38 -1.38 20.02
CA LEU A 296 26.13 -1.28 21.29
C LEU A 296 27.64 -1.31 21.08
N GLY A 297 28.10 -2.10 20.10
CA GLY A 297 29.51 -2.38 19.86
C GLY A 297 30.02 -3.56 20.69
N GLU A 298 31.10 -4.19 20.22
CA GLU A 298 31.71 -5.35 20.86
C GLU A 298 32.22 -5.02 22.28
N ASP A 299 32.82 -3.84 22.46
CA ASP A 299 33.37 -3.39 23.78
C ASP A 299 32.28 -3.36 24.87
N CYS A 300 31.06 -2.92 24.51
CA CYS A 300 29.92 -2.95 25.40
C CYS A 300 29.54 -4.37 25.77
N LEU A 301 29.35 -5.25 24.79
CA LEU A 301 28.92 -6.64 25.00
C LEU A 301 29.96 -7.43 25.80
N GLN A 302 31.24 -7.26 25.53
CA GLN A 302 32.35 -7.86 26.31
C GLN A 302 32.37 -7.38 27.76
N ARG A 303 32.14 -6.10 27.99
CA ARG A 303 32.03 -5.50 29.35
C ARG A 303 30.84 -6.06 30.11
N LEU A 304 29.72 -6.38 29.41
CA LEU A 304 28.55 -7.03 29.96
C LEU A 304 28.75 -8.54 30.20
N GLY A 305 29.92 -9.09 29.85
CA GLY A 305 30.30 -10.47 30.09
C GLY A 305 29.98 -11.46 28.95
N PHE A 306 29.60 -10.95 27.78
CA PHE A 306 29.30 -11.81 26.62
C PHE A 306 30.55 -12.08 25.78
N LYS A 307 30.68 -13.31 25.27
CA LYS A 307 31.77 -13.73 24.38
C LYS A 307 31.38 -13.51 22.91
N ALA A 308 32.40 -13.42 22.03
CA ALA A 308 32.19 -13.21 20.60
C ALA A 308 31.32 -14.31 19.94
N GLU A 309 31.51 -15.56 20.36
CA GLU A 309 30.72 -16.68 19.87
C GLU A 309 29.23 -16.57 20.24
N GLN A 310 28.91 -15.91 21.37
CA GLN A 310 27.52 -15.71 21.82
C GLN A 310 26.85 -14.58 21.04
N TYR A 311 27.45 -13.36 21.02
CA TYR A 311 26.78 -12.21 20.40
C TYR A 311 26.79 -12.23 18.85
N ASN A 312 27.58 -13.11 18.23
CA ASN A 312 27.52 -13.37 16.79
C ASN A 312 26.57 -14.51 16.41
N ALA A 313 25.99 -15.23 17.38
CA ALA A 313 24.99 -16.26 17.11
C ALA A 313 23.68 -15.61 16.61
N PRO A 314 23.02 -16.17 15.60
CA PRO A 314 21.81 -15.60 14.99
C PRO A 314 20.62 -15.45 15.94
N ASP A 315 20.56 -16.27 16.98
CA ASP A 315 19.51 -16.35 18.00
C ASP A 315 19.84 -15.64 19.30
N PHE A 316 20.98 -14.92 19.36
CA PHE A 316 21.40 -14.23 20.56
C PHE A 316 20.53 -13.00 20.85
N ASN A 317 19.88 -13.02 22.02
CA ASN A 317 19.07 -11.92 22.50
C ASN A 317 19.70 -11.29 23.75
N VAL A 318 20.24 -10.09 23.60
CA VAL A 318 20.96 -9.35 24.68
C VAL A 318 20.08 -9.19 25.92
N LEU A 319 18.80 -8.80 25.74
CA LEU A 319 17.89 -8.53 26.86
C LEU A 319 17.57 -9.81 27.67
N ARG A 320 17.30 -10.91 27.00
CA ARG A 320 17.11 -12.22 27.66
C ARG A 320 18.38 -12.67 28.38
N SER A 321 19.54 -12.50 27.75
CA SER A 321 20.85 -12.86 28.31
C SER A 321 21.22 -12.00 29.51
N LEU A 322 20.70 -10.77 29.61
CA LEU A 322 20.80 -9.91 30.79
C LEU A 322 19.80 -10.26 31.90
N GLY A 323 18.94 -11.29 31.70
CA GLY A 323 18.01 -11.79 32.70
C GLY A 323 16.64 -11.11 32.71
N PHE A 324 16.27 -10.35 31.69
CA PHE A 324 14.91 -9.86 31.55
C PHE A 324 13.97 -10.96 31.03
N SER A 325 12.81 -11.11 31.68
CA SER A 325 11.79 -12.08 31.22
C SER A 325 11.11 -11.65 29.91
N LYS A 326 10.50 -12.60 29.20
CA LYS A 326 9.69 -12.30 27.99
C LYS A 326 8.65 -11.21 28.30
N GLN A 327 7.95 -11.29 29.43
CA GLN A 327 6.94 -10.33 29.83
C GLN A 327 7.53 -8.93 30.08
N GLN A 328 8.65 -8.82 30.77
CA GLN A 328 9.33 -7.54 31.02
C GLN A 328 9.80 -6.88 29.71
N ILE A 329 10.30 -7.68 28.77
CA ILE A 329 10.70 -7.19 27.44
C ILE A 329 9.47 -6.70 26.66
N ALA A 330 8.35 -7.46 26.68
CA ALA A 330 7.12 -7.08 25.99
C ALA A 330 6.53 -5.77 26.55
N GLU A 331 6.46 -5.63 27.89
CA GLU A 331 5.93 -4.42 28.54
C GLU A 331 6.81 -3.18 28.23
N ALA A 332 8.14 -3.35 28.26
CA ALA A 332 9.06 -2.29 27.86
C ALA A 332 8.94 -1.95 26.36
N ASN A 333 8.78 -2.98 25.51
CA ASN A 333 8.60 -2.82 24.07
C ASN A 333 7.32 -2.03 23.76
N GLU A 334 6.21 -2.32 24.40
CA GLU A 334 4.95 -1.58 24.22
C GLU A 334 5.09 -0.12 24.62
N PHE A 335 5.77 0.18 25.71
CA PHE A 335 6.01 1.55 26.15
C PHE A 335 6.93 2.31 25.18
N ILE A 336 8.02 1.68 24.76
CA ILE A 336 9.09 2.33 23.98
C ILE A 336 8.73 2.36 22.49
N CYS A 337 8.30 1.23 21.95
CA CYS A 337 8.02 1.07 20.52
C CYS A 337 6.54 1.22 20.15
N GLY A 338 5.65 1.22 21.14
CA GLY A 338 4.20 1.31 20.95
C GLY A 338 3.58 -0.03 20.55
N THR A 339 2.26 -0.08 20.67
CA THR A 339 1.46 -1.26 20.33
C THR A 339 1.13 -1.38 18.85
N MET A 340 1.40 -0.35 18.05
CA MET A 340 1.01 -0.18 16.63
C MET A 340 -0.51 -0.18 16.38
N THR A 341 -1.32 -0.30 17.43
CA THR A 341 -2.78 -0.23 17.38
C THR A 341 -3.28 0.78 18.40
N ILE A 342 -4.50 1.26 18.20
CA ILE A 342 -5.19 2.14 19.16
C ILE A 342 -6.10 1.33 20.10
N GLU A 343 -6.31 0.06 19.80
CA GLU A 343 -7.16 -0.83 20.61
C GLU A 343 -6.57 -1.03 22.01
N GLY A 344 -7.37 -0.80 23.04
CA GLY A 344 -6.95 -0.87 24.43
C GLY A 344 -6.17 0.35 24.93
N ALA A 345 -6.07 1.43 24.13
CA ALA A 345 -5.43 2.66 24.58
C ALA A 345 -6.15 3.26 25.79
N PRO A 346 -5.42 3.72 26.83
CA PRO A 346 -6.02 4.38 27.99
C PRO A 346 -6.91 5.55 27.53
N TYR A 347 -8.02 5.78 28.24
CA TYR A 347 -9.04 6.81 27.98
C TYR A 347 -9.87 6.62 26.71
N LEU A 348 -9.42 5.86 25.71
CA LEU A 348 -10.15 5.67 24.46
C LEU A 348 -11.37 4.78 24.69
N LYS A 349 -12.56 5.32 24.40
CA LYS A 349 -13.82 4.59 24.52
C LYS A 349 -13.96 3.57 23.39
N GLU A 350 -14.45 2.38 23.70
CA GLU A 350 -14.66 1.29 22.73
C GLU A 350 -15.61 1.68 21.59
N GLU A 351 -16.60 2.52 21.86
CA GLU A 351 -17.55 3.04 20.86
C GLU A 351 -16.86 3.85 19.75
N HIS A 352 -15.65 4.38 20.01
CA HIS A 352 -14.86 5.14 19.05
C HIS A 352 -13.87 4.28 18.24
N TYR A 353 -13.62 3.02 18.61
CA TYR A 353 -12.68 2.15 17.89
C TYR A 353 -12.98 2.04 16.40
N PRO A 354 -14.25 1.89 15.92
CA PRO A 354 -14.55 1.76 14.50
C PRO A 354 -14.08 2.94 13.64
N ILE A 355 -13.90 4.13 14.21
CA ILE A 355 -13.43 5.34 13.53
C ILE A 355 -11.97 5.18 13.07
N PHE A 356 -11.21 4.40 13.84
CA PHE A 356 -9.77 4.17 13.66
C PHE A 356 -9.45 2.81 13.02
N ASP A 357 -10.45 2.05 12.59
CA ASP A 357 -10.25 0.78 11.90
C ASP A 357 -9.46 1.01 10.61
N CYS A 358 -8.43 0.18 10.41
CA CYS A 358 -7.58 0.19 9.25
C CYS A 358 -7.91 -0.94 8.27
N ALA A 359 -7.28 -0.94 7.10
CA ALA A 359 -7.45 -2.00 6.12
C ALA A 359 -6.96 -3.37 6.62
N ASN A 360 -6.00 -3.39 7.55
CA ASN A 360 -5.43 -4.61 8.12
C ASN A 360 -5.42 -4.54 9.65
N LYS A 361 -5.28 -5.70 10.29
CA LYS A 361 -4.95 -5.80 11.72
C LYS A 361 -3.56 -5.24 11.96
N ASN A 362 -3.39 -4.45 13.01
CA ASN A 362 -2.14 -3.76 13.31
C ASN A 362 -1.60 -4.14 14.69
N GLY A 363 -0.28 -4.34 14.77
CA GLY A 363 0.39 -4.74 16.01
C GLY A 363 0.06 -6.16 16.44
N ALA A 364 0.68 -6.60 17.54
CA ALA A 364 0.46 -7.95 18.10
C ALA A 364 -0.90 -8.11 18.78
N LYS A 365 -1.48 -7.00 19.27
CA LYS A 365 -2.74 -7.00 20.05
C LYS A 365 -3.96 -6.59 19.23
N GLY A 366 -3.77 -5.96 18.05
CA GLY A 366 -4.86 -5.48 17.24
C GLY A 366 -5.62 -6.63 16.59
N VAL A 367 -6.94 -6.64 16.77
CA VAL A 367 -7.85 -7.64 16.20
C VAL A 367 -8.80 -7.02 15.18
N ARG A 368 -8.98 -5.70 15.26
CA ARG A 368 -9.92 -4.95 14.42
C ARG A 368 -9.31 -4.62 13.05
N TYR A 369 -10.15 -4.67 12.03
CA TYR A 369 -9.84 -4.26 10.67
C TYR A 369 -11.13 -4.05 9.89
N ILE A 370 -11.06 -3.36 8.76
CA ILE A 370 -12.20 -3.20 7.85
C ILE A 370 -12.35 -4.49 7.05
N HIS A 371 -13.50 -5.15 7.20
CA HIS A 371 -13.81 -6.38 6.47
C HIS A 371 -13.85 -6.15 4.95
N ALA A 372 -13.53 -7.18 4.14
CA ALA A 372 -13.55 -7.12 2.68
C ALA A 372 -14.86 -6.52 2.11
N HIS A 373 -15.99 -6.86 2.71
CA HIS A 373 -17.31 -6.30 2.33
C HIS A 373 -17.40 -4.78 2.54
N GLY A 374 -16.73 -4.21 3.55
CA GLY A 374 -16.67 -2.75 3.76
C GLY A 374 -15.95 -2.05 2.62
N HIS A 375 -14.83 -2.61 2.17
CA HIS A 375 -14.10 -2.12 1.00
C HIS A 375 -14.96 -2.17 -0.27
N ILE A 376 -15.61 -3.31 -0.54
CA ILE A 376 -16.47 -3.53 -1.71
C ILE A 376 -17.67 -2.57 -1.70
N LYS A 377 -18.35 -2.41 -0.56
CA LYS A 377 -19.51 -1.51 -0.43
C LYS A 377 -19.15 -0.04 -0.60
N MET A 378 -17.96 0.39 -0.17
CA MET A 378 -17.48 1.76 -0.43
C MET A 378 -17.23 1.99 -1.93
N MET A 379 -16.64 1.02 -2.63
CA MET A 379 -16.48 1.09 -4.08
C MET A 379 -17.84 1.17 -4.78
N SER A 380 -18.79 0.33 -4.35
CA SER A 380 -20.15 0.29 -4.90
C SER A 380 -20.90 1.61 -4.70
N ALA A 381 -20.66 2.32 -3.60
CA ALA A 381 -21.27 3.63 -3.35
C ALA A 381 -20.69 4.75 -4.22
N ALA A 382 -19.41 4.67 -4.61
CA ALA A 382 -18.75 5.68 -5.43
C ALA A 382 -18.86 5.43 -6.93
N GLN A 383 -18.84 4.15 -7.37
CA GLN A 383 -18.80 3.78 -8.79
C GLN A 383 -19.96 4.32 -9.64
N PRO A 384 -21.22 4.41 -9.16
CA PRO A 384 -22.34 4.95 -9.94
C PRO A 384 -22.12 6.38 -10.42
N PHE A 385 -21.15 7.09 -9.87
CA PHE A 385 -20.85 8.48 -10.17
C PHE A 385 -19.51 8.69 -10.91
N LEU A 386 -18.83 7.62 -11.31
CA LEU A 386 -17.56 7.73 -12.05
C LEU A 386 -17.73 7.34 -13.51
N SER A 387 -17.12 8.11 -14.39
CA SER A 387 -17.09 7.78 -15.81
C SER A 387 -16.03 6.73 -16.17
N GLY A 388 -14.99 6.62 -15.36
CA GLY A 388 -13.93 5.62 -15.50
C GLY A 388 -14.04 4.47 -14.49
N ALA A 389 -12.95 4.15 -13.83
CA ALA A 389 -12.86 3.06 -12.87
C ALA A 389 -12.30 3.51 -11.51
N ILE A 390 -12.36 2.63 -10.53
CA ILE A 390 -11.79 2.80 -9.20
C ILE A 390 -10.63 1.82 -9.06
N SER A 391 -9.45 2.34 -8.69
CA SER A 391 -8.35 1.53 -8.23
C SER A 391 -8.38 1.47 -6.71
N LYS A 392 -8.79 0.32 -6.18
CA LYS A 392 -8.87 0.08 -4.75
C LYS A 392 -8.51 -1.36 -4.44
N THR A 393 -7.70 -1.53 -3.39
CA THR A 393 -7.39 -2.85 -2.84
C THR A 393 -8.48 -3.29 -1.87
N ILE A 394 -8.96 -4.50 -2.04
CA ILE A 394 -9.79 -5.20 -1.08
C ILE A 394 -8.86 -6.07 -0.25
N ASN A 395 -8.56 -5.63 0.97
CA ASN A 395 -7.64 -6.32 1.85
C ASN A 395 -8.33 -7.48 2.57
N LEU A 396 -7.64 -8.59 2.66
CA LEU A 396 -8.03 -9.80 3.37
C LEU A 396 -6.94 -10.17 4.38
N PRO A 397 -7.29 -10.61 5.58
CA PRO A 397 -6.30 -11.06 6.56
C PRO A 397 -5.60 -12.36 6.08
N ASN A 398 -4.45 -12.66 6.66
CA ASN A 398 -3.65 -13.85 6.30
C ASN A 398 -4.44 -15.16 6.44
N GLU A 399 -5.29 -15.24 7.48
CA GLU A 399 -6.14 -16.39 7.77
C GLU A 399 -7.36 -16.53 6.86
N ALA A 400 -7.59 -15.58 5.92
CA ALA A 400 -8.72 -15.63 5.01
C ALA A 400 -8.70 -16.90 4.14
N LYS A 401 -9.86 -17.54 4.05
CA LYS A 401 -10.06 -18.78 3.31
C LYS A 401 -10.49 -18.52 1.86
N VAL A 402 -10.43 -19.56 1.04
CA VAL A 402 -10.86 -19.52 -0.37
C VAL A 402 -12.33 -19.09 -0.49
N GLU A 403 -13.18 -19.51 0.44
CA GLU A 403 -14.60 -19.17 0.47
C GLU A 403 -14.84 -17.68 0.61
N GLU A 404 -14.08 -16.99 1.49
CA GLU A 404 -14.18 -15.52 1.67
C GLU A 404 -13.70 -14.75 0.43
N ILE A 405 -12.68 -15.28 -0.27
CA ILE A 405 -12.24 -14.73 -1.56
C ILE A 405 -13.35 -14.87 -2.60
N LYS A 406 -13.96 -16.05 -2.68
CA LYS A 406 -15.08 -16.32 -3.59
C LYS A 406 -16.28 -15.40 -3.31
N GLU A 407 -16.69 -15.29 -2.05
CA GLU A 407 -17.76 -14.38 -1.61
C GLU A 407 -17.47 -12.92 -1.97
N SER A 408 -16.21 -12.49 -1.85
CA SER A 408 -15.79 -11.14 -2.22
C SER A 408 -15.95 -10.88 -3.73
N TYR A 409 -15.62 -11.85 -4.58
CA TYR A 409 -15.86 -11.75 -6.02
C TYR A 409 -17.36 -11.77 -6.36
N GLU A 410 -18.13 -12.66 -5.75
CA GLU A 410 -19.58 -12.76 -5.95
C GLU A 410 -20.30 -11.47 -5.52
N LEU A 411 -19.92 -10.90 -4.36
CA LEU A 411 -20.47 -9.63 -3.89
C LEU A 411 -20.12 -8.49 -4.84
N SER A 412 -18.86 -8.42 -5.29
CA SER A 412 -18.42 -7.39 -6.23
C SER A 412 -19.20 -7.45 -7.54
N TRP A 413 -19.41 -8.66 -8.07
CA TRP A 413 -20.20 -8.88 -9.27
C TRP A 413 -21.67 -8.53 -9.07
N SER A 414 -22.29 -8.97 -7.97
CA SER A 414 -23.69 -8.67 -7.66
C SER A 414 -23.99 -7.17 -7.49
N LEU A 415 -22.99 -6.40 -7.06
CA LEU A 415 -23.05 -4.94 -6.95
C LEU A 415 -22.65 -4.22 -8.25
N GLY A 416 -22.36 -4.96 -9.33
CA GLY A 416 -22.00 -4.41 -10.62
C GLY A 416 -20.65 -3.69 -10.64
N LEU A 417 -19.69 -4.07 -9.79
CA LEU A 417 -18.39 -3.44 -9.77
C LEU A 417 -17.60 -3.72 -11.06
N LYS A 418 -16.98 -2.68 -11.59
CA LYS A 418 -16.21 -2.69 -12.83
C LYS A 418 -14.86 -3.40 -12.70
N ALA A 419 -14.28 -3.35 -11.51
CA ALA A 419 -12.98 -3.97 -11.19
C ALA A 419 -12.97 -4.50 -9.76
N ASN A 420 -12.17 -5.56 -9.54
CA ASN A 420 -11.95 -6.15 -8.23
C ASN A 420 -10.46 -6.49 -8.09
N ALA A 421 -9.80 -5.94 -7.07
CA ALA A 421 -8.39 -6.18 -6.77
C ALA A 421 -8.25 -6.65 -5.34
N LEU A 422 -8.17 -7.97 -5.15
CA LEU A 422 -8.00 -8.60 -3.85
C LEU A 422 -6.53 -8.72 -3.46
N TYR A 423 -6.24 -8.50 -2.20
CA TYR A 423 -4.93 -8.72 -1.61
C TYR A 423 -5.07 -9.39 -0.24
N ARG A 424 -4.63 -10.65 -0.14
CA ARG A 424 -4.52 -11.37 1.14
C ARG A 424 -3.15 -11.07 1.76
N ASP A 425 -3.12 -10.68 3.04
CA ASP A 425 -1.89 -10.41 3.76
C ASP A 425 -0.96 -11.65 3.72
N GLY A 426 0.34 -11.41 3.49
CA GLY A 426 1.34 -12.48 3.39
C GLY A 426 1.32 -13.30 2.09
N CYS A 427 0.45 -13.02 1.10
CA CYS A 427 0.42 -13.80 -0.15
C CYS A 427 1.57 -13.48 -1.11
N LYS A 428 2.32 -12.39 -0.90
CA LYS A 428 3.50 -12.02 -1.66
C LYS A 428 4.75 -12.06 -0.79
N LEU A 429 5.86 -12.45 -1.40
CA LEU A 429 7.15 -12.56 -0.73
C LEU A 429 7.74 -11.20 -0.28
N SER A 430 7.35 -10.11 -0.94
CA SER A 430 7.74 -8.75 -0.57
C SER A 430 6.50 -7.86 -0.58
N GLN A 431 6.21 -7.26 0.55
CA GLN A 431 5.13 -6.28 0.69
C GLN A 431 5.72 -4.86 0.72
N PRO A 432 5.16 -3.90 -0.04
CA PRO A 432 5.65 -2.51 -0.01
C PRO A 432 5.40 -1.81 1.32
N LEU A 433 4.38 -2.25 2.07
CA LEU A 433 4.05 -1.78 3.41
C LEU A 433 3.89 -2.99 4.32
N SER A 434 4.63 -3.03 5.44
CA SER A 434 4.55 -4.07 6.46
C SER A 434 4.20 -3.44 7.81
N THR A 435 3.30 -4.07 8.54
CA THR A 435 2.94 -3.71 9.93
C THR A 435 3.64 -4.60 10.94
N LYS A 436 4.26 -5.70 10.49
CA LYS A 436 5.04 -6.62 11.31
C LYS A 436 6.48 -6.61 10.85
N SER A 437 7.41 -6.59 11.78
CA SER A 437 8.77 -7.04 11.48
C SER A 437 8.69 -8.53 11.18
N ASP A 438 9.19 -8.97 10.02
CA ASP A 438 9.43 -10.38 9.75
C ASP A 438 10.56 -10.87 10.67
N THR A 439 10.30 -11.01 11.97
CA THR A 439 11.26 -11.56 12.90
C THR A 439 11.28 -13.08 12.77
N LYS A 440 12.50 -13.63 12.79
CA LYS A 440 12.72 -15.07 12.73
C LYS A 440 12.08 -15.82 13.91
N GLU A 441 11.77 -15.14 15.02
CA GLU A 441 11.20 -15.75 16.23
C GLU A 441 9.75 -16.21 16.04
N ASP A 442 8.89 -15.48 15.35
CA ASP A 442 7.51 -15.91 15.05
C ASP A 442 7.46 -17.13 14.11
N LYS A 443 8.54 -17.33 13.32
CA LYS A 443 8.69 -18.52 12.46
C LYS A 443 9.30 -19.72 13.21
N LEU A 444 10.09 -19.48 14.27
CA LEU A 444 10.61 -20.55 15.12
C LEU A 444 9.51 -21.16 16.00
N ASP A 445 8.66 -20.33 16.61
CA ASP A 445 7.55 -20.83 17.46
C ASP A 445 6.57 -21.69 16.63
N SER A 446 6.32 -21.34 15.36
CA SER A 446 5.50 -22.17 14.45
C SER A 446 6.22 -23.44 13.96
N VAL A 447 7.55 -23.42 13.89
CA VAL A 447 8.37 -24.60 13.53
C VAL A 447 8.54 -25.51 14.74
N GLU A 448 8.64 -24.98 15.97
CA GLU A 448 8.65 -25.78 17.20
C GLU A 448 7.32 -26.48 17.45
N GLU A 449 6.19 -25.86 17.08
CA GLU A 449 4.85 -26.50 17.18
C GLU A 449 4.68 -27.65 16.16
N VAL A 450 5.25 -27.51 14.96
CA VAL A 450 5.26 -28.58 13.93
C VAL A 450 6.34 -29.64 14.20
N LEU A 451 7.46 -29.26 14.81
CA LEU A 451 8.54 -30.21 15.21
C LEU A 451 8.27 -30.87 16.54
N GLY A 452 7.32 -30.40 17.33
CA GLY A 452 6.95 -31.00 18.64
C GLY A 452 6.48 -32.46 18.56
N GLU A 453 6.03 -32.92 17.40
CA GLU A 453 5.71 -34.33 17.14
C GLU A 453 6.92 -35.17 16.62
N ALA A 454 8.00 -34.53 16.17
CA ALA A 454 9.20 -35.18 15.65
C ALA A 454 10.43 -35.03 16.58
N ALA A 455 10.28 -34.43 17.75
CA ALA A 455 11.34 -33.89 18.61
C ALA A 455 12.13 -34.93 19.44
N ASN A 456 12.26 -36.19 19.00
CA ASN A 456 13.15 -37.15 19.65
C ASN A 456 14.39 -37.52 18.82
N LEU A 457 14.63 -36.85 17.68
CA LEU A 457 15.82 -37.11 16.85
C LEU A 457 16.73 -35.87 16.84
N LYS A 458 17.93 -35.98 17.41
CA LYS A 458 18.95 -34.95 17.30
C LYS A 458 19.50 -34.93 15.87
N LEU A 459 19.57 -33.73 15.26
CA LEU A 459 20.12 -33.55 13.91
C LEU A 459 21.55 -34.10 13.74
N SER A 460 22.29 -34.20 14.86
CA SER A 460 23.63 -34.79 14.92
C SER A 460 23.66 -36.30 14.69
N ASP A 461 22.53 -37.00 14.76
CA ASP A 461 22.42 -38.45 14.68
C ASP A 461 21.93 -38.94 13.31
N LEU A 462 21.70 -38.03 12.37
CA LEU A 462 21.24 -38.29 11.00
C LEU A 462 22.41 -38.30 10.02
N THR A 463 22.38 -39.22 9.08
CA THR A 463 23.35 -39.22 7.96
C THR A 463 23.01 -38.08 6.98
N PRO A 464 23.99 -37.58 6.18
CA PRO A 464 23.74 -36.55 5.17
C PRO A 464 22.59 -36.87 4.19
N GLU A 465 22.42 -38.15 3.84
CA GLU A 465 21.34 -38.65 2.99
C GLU A 465 19.97 -38.53 3.68
N GLN A 466 19.89 -38.88 4.97
CA GLN A 466 18.66 -38.76 5.77
C GLN A 466 18.25 -37.29 5.99
N VAL A 467 19.24 -36.41 6.16
CA VAL A 467 19.00 -34.95 6.23
C VAL A 467 18.47 -34.44 4.89
N LEU A 468 19.03 -34.92 3.78
CA LEU A 468 18.59 -34.53 2.43
C LEU A 468 17.17 -35.06 2.11
N GLU A 469 16.87 -36.30 2.54
CA GLU A 469 15.56 -36.93 2.34
C GLU A 469 14.47 -36.23 3.19
N ALA A 470 14.77 -35.89 4.44
CA ALA A 470 13.90 -35.11 5.30
C ALA A 470 13.68 -33.69 4.75
N ALA A 471 14.74 -33.03 4.26
CA ALA A 471 14.64 -31.75 3.62
C ALA A 471 13.77 -31.76 2.34
N ASN A 472 13.94 -32.83 1.50
CA ASN A 472 13.12 -33.02 0.32
C ASN A 472 11.64 -33.32 0.66
N ALA A 473 11.38 -34.09 1.71
CA ALA A 473 10.03 -34.40 2.18
C ALA A 473 9.31 -33.13 2.74
N ILE A 474 10.05 -32.25 3.42
CA ILE A 474 9.58 -30.95 3.89
C ILE A 474 9.33 -30.04 2.70
N LEU A 475 10.20 -30.02 1.69
CA LEU A 475 10.06 -29.25 0.45
C LEU A 475 8.81 -29.65 -0.36
N GLN A 476 8.51 -30.95 -0.43
CA GLN A 476 7.34 -31.47 -1.13
C GLN A 476 6.01 -31.20 -0.39
N ARG A 477 6.05 -30.94 0.91
CA ARG A 477 4.89 -30.69 1.77
C ARG A 477 4.65 -29.20 2.06
N SER A 478 5.67 -28.36 1.89
CA SER A 478 5.52 -26.94 2.15
C SER A 478 5.24 -26.19 0.84
N GLU A 479 4.07 -25.60 0.75
CA GLU A 479 3.75 -24.56 -0.26
C GLU A 479 4.52 -23.24 0.02
N ASP A 480 5.44 -23.25 1.00
CA ASP A 480 6.15 -22.06 1.44
C ASP A 480 7.43 -21.82 0.64
N THR A 481 7.32 -20.90 -0.32
CA THR A 481 8.44 -20.38 -1.12
C THR A 481 9.51 -19.64 -0.30
N SER A 482 9.32 -19.40 1.01
CA SER A 482 10.27 -18.71 1.88
C SER A 482 11.50 -19.56 2.17
N PHE A 483 11.35 -20.88 2.26
CA PHE A 483 12.46 -21.83 2.46
C PHE A 483 13.40 -21.89 1.25
N MET A 484 12.87 -21.84 0.03
CA MET A 484 13.69 -21.77 -1.19
C MET A 484 14.52 -20.49 -1.23
N ARG A 485 14.03 -19.37 -0.68
CA ARG A 485 14.81 -18.13 -0.52
C ARG A 485 15.89 -18.24 0.54
N GLN A 486 15.68 -18.97 1.62
CA GLN A 486 16.72 -19.19 2.62
C GLN A 486 17.83 -20.10 2.06
N LEU A 487 17.46 -21.13 1.30
CA LEU A 487 18.42 -21.98 0.60
C LEU A 487 19.23 -21.19 -0.43
N SER A 488 18.59 -20.28 -1.20
CA SER A 488 19.29 -19.41 -2.17
C SER A 488 20.21 -18.37 -1.51
N ARG A 489 19.96 -18.00 -0.25
CA ARG A 489 20.89 -17.16 0.55
C ARG A 489 22.09 -17.93 1.07
N VAL A 490 21.99 -19.25 1.22
CA VAL A 490 23.11 -20.14 1.59
C VAL A 490 23.99 -20.45 0.38
N VAL A 491 23.47 -20.36 -0.84
CA VAL A 491 24.26 -20.40 -2.06
C VAL A 491 25.02 -19.08 -2.17
N GLN A 492 26.31 -19.11 -1.82
CA GLN A 492 27.18 -17.95 -1.93
C GLN A 492 27.26 -17.51 -3.40
N LYS A 493 27.03 -16.22 -3.64
CA LYS A 493 27.26 -15.61 -4.94
C LYS A 493 28.67 -15.90 -5.42
N LYS A 494 28.82 -16.61 -6.54
CA LYS A 494 30.12 -16.88 -7.14
C LYS A 494 30.63 -15.58 -7.78
N VAL A 495 31.66 -14.99 -7.19
CA VAL A 495 32.20 -13.70 -7.64
C VAL A 495 32.96 -13.88 -8.94
N MET A 496 32.64 -13.03 -9.95
CA MET A 496 33.34 -13.06 -11.23
C MET A 496 34.80 -12.61 -11.09
N PRO A 497 35.79 -13.31 -11.67
CA PRO A 497 37.18 -12.87 -11.66
C PRO A 497 37.35 -11.56 -12.43
N ALA A 498 38.25 -10.69 -12.00
CA ALA A 498 38.49 -9.41 -12.64
C ALA A 498 38.94 -9.54 -14.12
N LYS A 499 39.74 -10.58 -14.41
CA LYS A 499 40.09 -10.97 -15.79
C LYS A 499 39.44 -12.31 -16.10
N ARG A 500 38.62 -12.36 -17.15
CA ARG A 500 37.82 -13.53 -17.53
C ARG A 500 37.77 -13.73 -19.02
N ARG A 501 37.54 -14.96 -19.45
CA ARG A 501 37.31 -15.32 -20.86
C ARG A 501 35.83 -15.13 -21.19
N GLY A 502 35.54 -15.07 -22.48
CA GLY A 502 34.18 -15.02 -23.00
C GLY A 502 34.24 -14.82 -24.52
N PHE A 503 33.09 -14.87 -25.15
CA PHE A 503 32.98 -14.63 -26.58
C PHE A 503 32.01 -13.50 -26.90
N THR A 504 32.10 -12.96 -28.12
CA THR A 504 31.15 -11.97 -28.61
C THR A 504 30.42 -12.57 -29.81
N GLN A 505 29.10 -12.68 -29.70
CA GLN A 505 28.24 -13.14 -30.78
C GLN A 505 27.47 -11.94 -31.36
N LYS A 506 27.54 -11.79 -32.70
CA LYS A 506 26.66 -10.88 -33.42
C LYS A 506 25.42 -11.63 -33.89
N ALA A 507 24.25 -11.14 -33.54
CA ALA A 507 22.97 -11.67 -34.01
C ALA A 507 22.16 -10.56 -34.70
N SER A 508 21.19 -10.94 -35.51
CA SER A 508 20.19 -10.02 -36.08
C SER A 508 18.82 -10.52 -35.67
N ILE A 509 18.09 -9.68 -34.95
CA ILE A 509 16.75 -9.96 -34.46
C ILE A 509 15.82 -8.89 -35.03
N ASP A 510 14.86 -9.30 -35.85
CA ASP A 510 13.89 -8.43 -36.51
C ASP A 510 14.55 -7.24 -37.25
N GLY A 511 15.66 -7.53 -37.95
CA GLY A 511 16.43 -6.53 -38.72
C GLY A 511 17.36 -5.65 -37.85
N GLN A 512 17.40 -5.84 -36.56
CA GLN A 512 18.26 -5.12 -35.62
C GLN A 512 19.52 -5.92 -35.30
N THR A 513 20.65 -5.25 -35.25
CA THR A 513 21.93 -5.88 -34.91
C THR A 513 22.14 -5.83 -33.40
N VAL A 514 22.27 -7.01 -32.80
CA VAL A 514 22.54 -7.21 -31.39
C VAL A 514 23.89 -7.88 -31.20
N PHE A 515 24.69 -7.39 -30.26
CA PHE A 515 25.94 -8.02 -29.86
C PHE A 515 25.76 -8.55 -28.43
N VAL A 516 25.87 -9.87 -28.25
CA VAL A 516 25.89 -10.52 -26.94
C VAL A 516 27.35 -10.86 -26.61
N ARG A 517 27.82 -10.36 -25.48
CA ARG A 517 29.14 -10.71 -24.94
C ARG A 517 28.94 -11.54 -23.66
N THR A 518 29.79 -12.55 -23.48
CA THR A 518 29.75 -13.42 -22.30
C THR A 518 30.98 -13.21 -21.43
N GLY A 519 30.86 -13.58 -20.16
CA GLY A 519 31.98 -13.73 -19.22
C GLY A 519 31.88 -15.10 -18.53
N GLU A 520 32.99 -15.85 -18.55
CA GLU A 520 33.08 -17.21 -18.03
C GLU A 520 34.00 -17.26 -16.83
N TYR A 521 33.72 -18.18 -15.90
CA TYR A 521 34.63 -18.57 -14.84
C TYR A 521 35.79 -19.40 -15.37
N GLU A 522 36.80 -19.65 -14.54
CA GLU A 522 38.00 -20.44 -14.93
C GLU A 522 37.63 -21.87 -15.34
N ASP A 523 36.54 -22.43 -14.81
CA ASP A 523 36.00 -23.73 -15.14
C ASP A 523 35.19 -23.77 -16.44
N GLY A 524 35.07 -22.63 -17.13
CA GLY A 524 34.30 -22.50 -18.39
C GLY A 524 32.80 -22.28 -18.20
N THR A 525 32.30 -22.21 -16.96
CA THR A 525 30.88 -21.94 -16.72
C THR A 525 30.54 -20.46 -16.98
N LEU A 526 29.38 -20.20 -17.58
CA LEU A 526 28.89 -18.86 -17.87
C LEU A 526 28.48 -18.17 -16.55
N GLY A 527 28.99 -16.94 -16.34
CA GLY A 527 28.71 -16.17 -15.14
C GLY A 527 28.11 -14.79 -15.40
N GLU A 528 28.24 -14.27 -16.63
CA GLU A 528 27.64 -12.98 -17.01
C GLU A 528 27.40 -12.86 -18.51
N ILE A 529 26.45 -12.02 -18.86
CA ILE A 529 26.17 -11.61 -20.24
C ILE A 529 26.06 -10.08 -20.32
N PHE A 530 26.42 -9.54 -21.49
CA PHE A 530 26.20 -8.14 -21.88
C PHE A 530 25.49 -8.11 -23.22
N VAL A 531 24.53 -7.21 -23.36
CA VAL A 531 23.75 -7.05 -24.59
C VAL A 531 23.90 -5.61 -25.10
N ASP A 532 24.60 -5.45 -26.23
CA ASP A 532 24.82 -4.15 -26.87
C ASP A 532 23.99 -4.00 -28.13
N MET A 533 23.30 -2.86 -28.26
CA MET A 533 22.51 -2.48 -29.44
C MET A 533 22.89 -1.07 -29.88
N HIS A 534 23.33 -0.90 -31.13
CA HIS A 534 23.91 0.39 -31.58
C HIS A 534 22.90 1.39 -32.17
N LYS A 535 21.75 0.92 -32.66
CA LYS A 535 20.80 1.76 -33.40
C LYS A 535 19.54 2.16 -32.60
N GLU A 536 19.41 1.67 -31.37
CA GLU A 536 18.25 1.89 -30.56
C GLU A 536 18.37 3.10 -29.62
N GLY A 537 17.23 3.67 -29.22
CA GLY A 537 17.17 4.79 -28.29
C GLY A 537 17.71 4.43 -26.88
N ALA A 538 18.13 5.46 -26.12
CA ALA A 538 18.76 5.27 -24.81
C ALA A 538 17.92 4.44 -23.84
N SER A 539 16.60 4.60 -23.85
CA SER A 539 15.67 3.87 -22.95
C SER A 539 15.65 2.37 -23.22
N PHE A 540 15.62 1.96 -24.49
CA PHE A 540 15.62 0.54 -24.86
C PHE A 540 16.97 -0.12 -24.56
N ARG A 541 18.08 0.57 -24.81
CA ARG A 541 19.41 0.09 -24.41
C ARG A 541 19.54 -0.08 -22.89
N SER A 542 18.98 0.85 -22.10
CA SER A 542 18.94 0.72 -20.64
C SER A 542 18.13 -0.49 -20.18
N LEU A 543 17.00 -0.77 -20.83
CA LEU A 543 16.18 -1.94 -20.53
C LEU A 543 16.94 -3.25 -20.79
N MET A 544 17.60 -3.34 -21.96
CA MET A 544 18.41 -4.51 -22.33
C MET A 544 19.62 -4.69 -21.40
N ASN A 545 20.22 -3.60 -20.93
CA ASN A 545 21.26 -3.67 -19.91
C ASN A 545 20.73 -4.18 -18.58
N CYS A 546 19.56 -3.72 -18.13
CA CYS A 546 18.93 -4.24 -16.90
C CYS A 546 18.60 -5.73 -17.03
N PHE A 547 18.11 -6.16 -18.17
CA PHE A 547 17.88 -7.57 -18.50
C PHE A 547 19.17 -8.40 -18.40
N ALA A 548 20.24 -7.96 -19.06
CA ALA A 548 21.53 -8.62 -19.05
C ALA A 548 22.12 -8.71 -17.63
N ILE A 549 21.96 -7.66 -16.80
CA ILE A 549 22.35 -7.65 -15.40
C ILE A 549 21.55 -8.66 -14.60
N ALA A 550 20.22 -8.74 -14.80
CA ALA A 550 19.37 -9.69 -14.08
C ALA A 550 19.75 -11.15 -14.39
N VAL A 551 19.97 -11.50 -15.65
CA VAL A 551 20.46 -12.81 -16.08
C VAL A 551 21.83 -13.09 -15.48
N SER A 552 22.78 -12.17 -15.55
CA SER A 552 24.12 -12.31 -14.99
C SER A 552 24.10 -12.56 -13.47
N VAL A 553 23.26 -11.82 -12.74
CA VAL A 553 23.08 -12.05 -11.30
C VAL A 553 22.54 -13.45 -11.04
N GLY A 554 21.53 -13.91 -11.77
CA GLY A 554 20.99 -15.25 -11.62
C GLY A 554 22.02 -16.36 -11.88
N LEU A 555 22.82 -16.24 -12.97
CA LEU A 555 23.92 -17.16 -13.28
C LEU A 555 24.96 -17.21 -12.15
N GLN A 556 25.30 -16.06 -11.56
CA GLN A 556 26.24 -15.97 -10.44
C GLN A 556 25.71 -16.61 -9.13
N TYR A 557 24.39 -16.76 -9.02
CA TYR A 557 23.73 -17.50 -7.96
C TYR A 557 23.41 -18.95 -8.33
N GLY A 558 23.91 -19.44 -9.47
CA GLY A 558 23.78 -20.84 -9.88
C GLY A 558 22.46 -21.21 -10.56
N VAL A 559 21.69 -20.22 -11.04
CA VAL A 559 20.51 -20.49 -11.87
C VAL A 559 20.99 -21.00 -13.22
N PRO A 560 20.55 -22.18 -13.70
CA PRO A 560 20.92 -22.70 -15.01
C PRO A 560 20.52 -21.76 -16.16
N LEU A 561 21.35 -21.70 -17.22
CA LEU A 561 21.06 -20.87 -18.39
C LEU A 561 19.74 -21.27 -19.06
N GLU A 562 19.42 -22.54 -19.06
CA GLU A 562 18.20 -23.13 -19.62
C GLU A 562 16.94 -22.53 -19.01
N GLU A 563 16.94 -22.23 -17.71
CA GLU A 563 15.80 -21.56 -17.03
C GLU A 563 15.51 -20.19 -17.62
N PHE A 564 16.53 -19.47 -18.08
CA PHE A 564 16.33 -18.18 -18.76
C PHE A 564 15.86 -18.36 -20.20
N VAL A 565 16.40 -19.35 -20.91
CA VAL A 565 16.02 -19.64 -22.31
C VAL A 565 14.56 -20.10 -22.39
N ASP A 566 14.09 -20.90 -21.43
CA ASP A 566 12.71 -21.41 -21.41
C ASP A 566 11.67 -20.35 -20.98
N LYS A 567 12.10 -19.31 -20.26
CA LYS A 567 11.21 -18.27 -19.70
C LYS A 567 11.14 -17.00 -20.55
N PHE A 568 12.15 -16.71 -21.37
CA PHE A 568 12.28 -15.51 -22.18
C PHE A 568 12.41 -15.81 -23.67
#